data_e41f043bb6d058deca9c9c8f490c764e
#
_entry.id   e41f043bb6d058deca9c9c8f490c764e
#
_cell.length_a   1.000
_cell.length_b   1.000
_cell.length_c   1.000
_cell.angle_alpha   90.00
_cell.angle_beta   90.00
_cell.angle_gamma   90.00
#
_symmetry.space_group_name_H-M   'P 1'
#
loop_
_entity.id
_entity.type
_entity.pdbx_description
1 polymer ?
#
loop_
_entity_poly.entity_id
_entity_poly.type
_entity_poly.pdbx_seq_one_letter_code
_entity_poly.pdbx_strand_id
1 'polypeptide(L)'
;MKILVIDGQGGGLGKQLVAALSAQCPQAQLTAVGTNSLATSAMRKAGAVRTATGENAVVVNCRHADIIVGPIGIVIADALLGEIPPAMAAAVCQSGAKRVLIPVNHCDNYIVGVPEQPIGDLVTAAVQKVTDLCGGSSC
;
A
#
# COMPACT_ATOMS: atom_id res chain seq x y z
N MET A 1 -8.05 6.05 12.70
CA MET A 1 -7.86 5.24 11.48
C MET A 1 -6.45 4.70 11.40
N LYS A 2 -6.33 3.42 11.09
CA LYS A 2 -5.04 2.75 10.90
C LYS A 2 -4.85 2.46 9.41
N ILE A 3 -3.89 3.13 8.80
CA ILE A 3 -3.56 2.98 7.38
C ILE A 3 -2.29 2.16 7.27
N LEU A 4 -2.32 1.11 6.47
CA LEU A 4 -1.19 0.25 6.17
C LEU A 4 -0.80 0.43 4.71
N VAL A 5 0.41 0.92 4.47
CA VAL A 5 0.99 0.99 3.12
C VAL A 5 1.92 -0.21 2.94
N ILE A 6 1.72 -0.95 1.86
CA ILE A 6 2.55 -2.10 1.51
C ILE A 6 3.16 -1.84 0.13
N ASP A 7 4.48 -2.00 0.01
CA ASP A 7 5.17 -1.90 -1.27
C ASP A 7 6.37 -2.84 -1.30
N GLY A 8 6.90 -3.04 -2.47
CA GLY A 8 8.05 -3.91 -2.72
C GLY A 8 9.06 -3.27 -3.65
N GLN A 9 9.96 -4.08 -4.16
CA GLN A 9 11.05 -3.67 -5.06
C GLN A 9 11.80 -2.45 -4.51
N GLY A 10 11.88 -1.36 -5.24
CA GLY A 10 12.59 -0.16 -4.79
C GLY A 10 11.80 0.76 -3.86
N GLY A 11 10.52 0.49 -3.64
CA GLY A 11 9.67 1.28 -2.76
C GLY A 11 9.25 2.64 -3.32
N GLY A 12 9.40 2.85 -4.64
CA GLY A 12 9.11 4.14 -5.28
C GLY A 12 7.66 4.57 -5.17
N LEU A 13 6.73 3.63 -5.34
CA LEU A 13 5.30 3.90 -5.18
C LEU A 13 4.95 4.12 -3.70
N GLY A 14 5.43 3.24 -2.84
CA GLY A 14 5.18 3.33 -1.40
C GLY A 14 5.68 4.63 -0.80
N LYS A 15 6.84 5.11 -1.22
CA LYS A 15 7.38 6.38 -0.75
C LYS A 15 6.50 7.56 -1.14
N GLN A 16 5.94 7.56 -2.35
CA GLN A 16 5.02 8.61 -2.78
C GLN A 16 3.71 8.56 -1.99
N LEU A 17 3.18 7.36 -1.77
CA LEU A 17 1.98 7.16 -0.94
C LEU A 17 2.19 7.65 0.49
N VAL A 18 3.30 7.26 1.11
CA VAL A 18 3.62 7.68 2.49
C VAL A 18 3.73 9.19 2.60
N ALA A 19 4.45 9.83 1.68
CA ALA A 19 4.61 11.29 1.70
C ALA A 19 3.25 12.00 1.59
N ALA A 20 2.41 11.57 0.65
CA ALA A 20 1.11 12.19 0.43
C ALA A 20 0.13 11.91 1.58
N LEU A 21 0.08 10.67 2.07
CA LEU A 21 -0.81 10.30 3.19
C LEU A 21 -0.40 10.99 4.49
N SER A 22 0.89 11.12 4.75
CA SER A 22 1.38 11.84 5.94
C SER A 22 0.94 13.30 5.94
N ALA A 23 0.91 13.92 4.75
CA ALA A 23 0.47 15.31 4.62
C ALA A 23 -1.05 15.45 4.67
N GLN A 24 -1.79 14.56 4.02
CA GLN A 24 -3.24 14.64 3.86
C GLN A 24 -4.03 14.06 5.03
N CYS A 25 -3.46 13.06 5.71
CA CYS A 25 -4.09 12.35 6.81
C CYS A 25 -3.22 12.37 8.08
N PRO A 26 -2.88 13.53 8.62
CA PRO A 26 -1.92 13.64 9.72
C PRO A 26 -2.39 12.99 11.02
N GLN A 27 -3.68 12.76 11.16
CA GLN A 27 -4.26 12.13 12.36
C GLN A 27 -4.36 10.62 12.25
N ALA A 28 -4.13 10.04 11.08
CA ALA A 28 -4.14 8.61 10.90
C ALA A 28 -2.87 7.98 11.47
N GLN A 29 -3.00 6.78 11.99
CA GLN A 29 -1.84 5.97 12.35
C GLN A 29 -1.34 5.27 11.10
N LEU A 30 -0.25 5.76 10.54
CA LEU A 30 0.33 5.25 9.30
C LEU A 30 1.43 4.25 9.62
N THR A 31 1.28 3.03 9.10
CA THR A 31 2.32 1.99 9.15
C THR A 31 2.71 1.65 7.71
N ALA A 32 3.99 1.50 7.46
CA ALA A 32 4.50 1.10 6.15
C ALA A 32 5.28 -0.20 6.28
N VAL A 33 4.96 -1.16 5.45
CA VAL A 33 5.64 -2.46 5.42
C VAL A 33 6.19 -2.69 4.02
N GLY A 34 7.52 -2.84 3.93
CA GLY A 34 8.19 -3.24 2.70
C GLY A 34 8.36 -4.75 2.63
N THR A 35 8.28 -5.32 1.44
CA THR A 35 8.60 -6.74 1.22
C THR A 35 10.10 -7.00 1.38
N ASN A 36 10.90 -5.95 1.27
CA ASN A 36 12.36 -5.98 1.43
C ASN A 36 12.81 -4.70 2.15
N SER A 37 14.05 -4.69 2.62
CA SER A 37 14.58 -3.57 3.40
C SER A 37 14.74 -2.28 2.61
N LEU A 38 14.98 -2.38 1.30
CA LEU A 38 15.12 -1.19 0.45
C LEU A 38 13.77 -0.45 0.36
N ALA A 39 12.70 -1.17 0.12
CA ALA A 39 11.35 -0.59 0.07
C ALA A 39 10.96 0.02 1.43
N THR A 40 11.23 -0.70 2.53
CA THR A 40 10.97 -0.18 3.87
C THR A 40 11.75 1.10 4.14
N SER A 41 13.01 1.14 3.77
CA SER A 41 13.87 2.32 3.95
C SER A 41 13.36 3.52 3.16
N ALA A 42 12.93 3.31 1.91
CA ALA A 42 12.37 4.38 1.09
C ALA A 42 11.12 4.99 1.72
N MET A 43 10.22 4.16 2.23
CA MET A 43 9.01 4.62 2.88
C MET A 43 9.30 5.31 4.23
N ARG A 44 10.27 4.81 4.97
CA ARG A 44 10.71 5.44 6.21
C ARG A 44 11.26 6.85 5.97
N LYS A 45 12.11 7.01 4.97
CA LYS A 45 12.65 8.31 4.59
C LYS A 45 11.57 9.29 4.12
N ALA A 46 10.47 8.78 3.57
CA ALA A 46 9.34 9.59 3.14
C ALA A 46 8.45 10.06 4.29
N GLY A 47 8.69 9.58 5.52
CA GLY A 47 7.98 10.05 6.70
C GLY A 47 7.26 8.98 7.52
N ALA A 48 7.29 7.71 7.10
CA ALA A 48 6.67 6.65 7.90
C ALA A 48 7.47 6.42 9.18
N VAL A 49 6.84 6.62 10.32
CA VAL A 49 7.46 6.42 11.65
C VAL A 49 7.37 4.95 12.04
N ARG A 50 6.28 4.29 11.70
CA ARG A 50 6.04 2.89 12.02
C ARG A 50 6.34 2.07 10.77
N THR A 51 7.44 1.32 10.79
CA THR A 51 7.85 0.53 9.64
C THR A 51 8.25 -0.88 10.06
N ALA A 52 8.04 -1.83 9.17
CA ALA A 52 8.48 -3.21 9.33
C ALA A 52 8.75 -3.82 7.95
N THR A 53 9.37 -4.97 7.91
CA THR A 53 9.79 -5.62 6.66
C THR A 53 9.38 -7.09 6.65
N GLY A 54 8.84 -7.53 5.53
CA GLY A 54 8.68 -8.94 5.22
C GLY A 54 7.27 -9.48 5.40
N GLU A 55 7.14 -10.76 5.07
CA GLU A 55 5.86 -11.45 4.99
C GLU A 55 5.09 -11.42 6.31
N ASN A 56 5.75 -11.79 7.40
CA ASN A 56 5.07 -11.85 8.69
C ASN A 56 4.60 -10.47 9.15
N ALA A 57 5.39 -9.43 8.85
CA ALA A 57 5.00 -8.06 9.17
C ALA A 57 3.72 -7.66 8.42
N VAL A 58 3.57 -8.06 7.14
CA VAL A 58 2.33 -7.84 6.40
C VAL A 58 1.17 -8.60 7.05
N VAL A 59 1.36 -9.89 7.32
CA VAL A 59 0.31 -10.75 7.92
C VAL A 59 -0.21 -10.15 9.24
N VAL A 60 0.71 -9.75 10.10
CA VAL A 60 0.36 -9.20 11.43
C VAL A 60 -0.36 -7.86 11.29
N ASN A 61 0.17 -6.96 10.47
CA ASN A 61 -0.40 -5.62 10.36
C ASN A 61 -1.73 -5.60 9.59
N CYS A 62 -1.96 -6.54 8.69
CA CYS A 62 -3.25 -6.70 8.03
C CYS A 62 -4.41 -6.97 9.00
N ARG A 63 -4.11 -7.56 10.15
CA ARG A 63 -5.14 -7.89 11.16
C ARG A 63 -5.74 -6.66 11.82
N HIS A 64 -5.01 -5.55 11.83
CA HIS A 64 -5.37 -4.35 12.57
C HIS A 64 -5.59 -3.13 11.70
N ALA A 65 -5.37 -3.23 10.39
CA ALA A 65 -5.55 -2.12 9.47
C ALA A 65 -7.03 -1.83 9.22
N ASP A 66 -7.36 -0.56 9.09
CA ASP A 66 -8.67 -0.12 8.60
C ASP A 66 -8.64 0.06 7.09
N ILE A 67 -7.51 0.53 6.56
CA ILE A 67 -7.29 0.72 5.12
C ILE A 67 -5.91 0.18 4.77
N ILE A 68 -5.84 -0.58 3.67
CA ILE A 68 -4.59 -1.06 3.09
C ILE A 68 -4.41 -0.39 1.73
N VAL A 69 -3.24 0.18 1.49
CA VAL A 69 -2.92 0.88 0.24
C VAL A 69 -1.62 0.31 -0.34
N GLY A 70 -1.61 0.09 -1.63
CA GLY A 70 -0.40 -0.37 -2.31
C GLY A 70 -0.64 -0.71 -3.78
N PRO A 71 0.38 -1.19 -4.47
CA PRO A 71 0.20 -1.68 -5.84
C PRO A 71 -0.70 -2.91 -5.84
N ILE A 72 -1.43 -3.10 -6.94
CA ILE A 72 -2.34 -4.24 -7.06
C ILE A 72 -1.62 -5.59 -6.88
N GLY A 73 -0.33 -5.63 -7.16
CA GLY A 73 0.47 -6.85 -6.97
C GLY A 73 0.43 -7.42 -5.55
N ILE A 74 0.14 -6.60 -4.54
CA ILE A 74 0.08 -7.10 -3.16
C ILE A 74 -1.05 -8.10 -2.90
N VAL A 75 -2.04 -8.18 -3.80
CA VAL A 75 -3.11 -9.19 -3.74
C VAL A 75 -2.95 -10.30 -4.77
N ILE A 76 -1.83 -10.32 -5.48
CA ILE A 76 -1.55 -11.32 -6.52
C ILE A 76 -0.39 -12.19 -6.04
N ALA A 77 -0.65 -13.48 -5.84
CA ALA A 77 0.38 -14.42 -5.43
C ALA A 77 1.53 -14.43 -6.42
N ASP A 78 2.75 -14.43 -5.90
CA ASP A 78 4.03 -14.45 -6.64
C ASP A 78 4.29 -13.20 -7.50
N ALA A 79 3.52 -12.13 -7.33
CA ALA A 79 3.76 -10.86 -8.00
C ALA A 79 5.08 -10.22 -7.55
N LEU A 80 5.49 -9.17 -8.27
CA LEU A 80 6.72 -8.42 -8.02
C LEU A 80 7.95 -9.35 -8.05
N LEU A 81 8.03 -10.19 -9.09
CA LEU A 81 9.13 -11.17 -9.25
C LEU A 81 9.28 -12.11 -8.05
N GLY A 82 8.15 -12.48 -7.44
CA GLY A 82 8.13 -13.40 -6.31
C GLY A 82 8.25 -12.74 -4.94
N GLU A 83 8.28 -11.41 -4.86
CA GLU A 83 8.33 -10.74 -3.56
C GLU A 83 7.05 -10.87 -2.75
N ILE A 84 5.93 -11.23 -3.40
CA ILE A 84 4.64 -11.41 -2.75
C ILE A 84 4.34 -12.90 -2.62
N PRO A 85 4.70 -13.56 -1.51
CA PRO A 85 4.33 -14.96 -1.32
C PRO A 85 2.81 -15.14 -1.27
N PRO A 86 2.29 -16.31 -1.63
CA PRO A 86 0.84 -16.56 -1.55
C PRO A 86 0.22 -16.24 -0.19
N ALA A 87 0.91 -16.53 0.90
CA ALA A 87 0.42 -16.23 2.25
C ALA A 87 0.26 -14.72 2.49
N MET A 88 1.15 -13.90 1.93
CA MET A 88 1.05 -12.45 2.02
C MET A 88 -0.17 -11.94 1.25
N ALA A 89 -0.33 -12.36 0.00
CA ALA A 89 -1.49 -11.99 -0.81
C ALA A 89 -2.80 -12.40 -0.14
N ALA A 90 -2.84 -13.61 0.41
CA ALA A 90 -4.01 -14.09 1.14
C ALA A 90 -4.31 -13.22 2.37
N ALA A 91 -3.29 -12.86 3.15
CA ALA A 91 -3.47 -12.03 4.33
C ALA A 91 -4.07 -10.66 3.99
N VAL A 92 -3.60 -10.04 2.91
CA VAL A 92 -4.15 -8.76 2.44
C VAL A 92 -5.61 -8.93 2.01
N CYS A 93 -5.92 -9.97 1.24
CA CYS A 93 -7.27 -10.21 0.73
C CYS A 93 -8.26 -10.60 1.83
N GLN A 94 -7.82 -11.34 2.83
CA GLN A 94 -8.65 -11.81 3.94
C GLN A 94 -8.82 -10.76 5.05
N SER A 95 -8.06 -9.69 4.99
CA SER A 95 -8.19 -8.59 5.96
C SER A 95 -9.58 -7.94 5.88
N GLY A 96 -10.10 -7.52 7.02
CA GLY A 96 -11.33 -6.71 7.08
C GLY A 96 -11.14 -5.27 6.61
N ALA A 97 -9.90 -4.86 6.31
CA ALA A 97 -9.60 -3.52 5.84
C ALA A 97 -10.19 -3.23 4.46
N LYS A 98 -10.48 -1.97 4.19
CA LYS A 98 -10.72 -1.51 2.81
C LYS A 98 -9.37 -1.52 2.08
N ARG A 99 -9.36 -1.98 0.84
CA ARG A 99 -8.14 -2.04 0.03
C ARG A 99 -8.21 -1.01 -1.09
N VAL A 100 -7.23 -0.12 -1.13
CA VAL A 100 -7.05 0.87 -2.19
C VAL A 100 -5.83 0.42 -3.00
N LEU A 101 -6.08 -0.11 -4.18
CA LEU A 101 -5.06 -0.78 -4.99
C LEU A 101 -4.74 0.04 -6.23
N ILE A 102 -3.46 0.30 -6.42
CA ILE A 102 -2.97 1.06 -7.58
C ILE A 102 -2.65 0.08 -8.70
N PRO A 103 -3.24 0.25 -9.90
CA PRO A 103 -3.11 -0.71 -11.00
C PRO A 103 -1.79 -0.53 -11.76
N VAL A 104 -0.67 -0.72 -11.09
CA VAL A 104 0.67 -0.70 -11.67
C VAL A 104 1.31 -2.06 -11.53
N ASN A 105 2.16 -2.44 -12.50
CA ASN A 105 2.91 -3.70 -12.46
C ASN A 105 2.01 -4.90 -12.15
N HIS A 106 0.91 -5.01 -12.88
CA HIS A 106 -0.11 -6.02 -12.57
C HIS A 106 0.19 -7.42 -13.12
N CYS A 107 1.45 -7.69 -13.44
CA CYS A 107 1.96 -9.06 -13.66
C CYS A 107 1.09 -9.88 -14.63
N ASP A 108 0.99 -9.44 -15.88
CA ASP A 108 0.17 -10.07 -16.94
C ASP A 108 -1.33 -10.11 -16.64
N ASN A 109 -1.78 -9.41 -15.63
CA ASN A 109 -3.22 -9.22 -15.39
C ASN A 109 -3.70 -7.95 -16.09
N TYR A 110 -4.76 -8.06 -16.87
CA TYR A 110 -5.36 -6.92 -17.56
C TYR A 110 -6.63 -6.50 -16.82
N ILE A 111 -6.68 -5.26 -16.39
CA ILE A 111 -7.82 -4.74 -15.65
C ILE A 111 -8.69 -3.96 -16.60
N VAL A 112 -9.81 -4.55 -17.01
CA VAL A 112 -10.72 -3.96 -17.96
C VAL A 112 -11.30 -2.65 -17.42
N GLY A 113 -11.34 -1.64 -18.29
CA GLY A 113 -11.88 -0.34 -17.90
C GLY A 113 -10.91 0.58 -17.17
N VAL A 114 -9.68 0.15 -16.92
CA VAL A 114 -8.66 0.97 -16.29
C VAL A 114 -7.62 1.39 -17.33
N PRO A 115 -7.59 2.66 -17.73
CA PRO A 115 -6.58 3.16 -18.67
C PRO A 115 -5.22 3.32 -17.98
N GLU A 116 -4.16 3.31 -18.77
CA GLU A 116 -2.83 3.66 -18.28
C GLU A 116 -2.81 5.14 -17.89
N GLN A 117 -2.21 5.43 -16.76
CA GLN A 117 -2.07 6.79 -16.23
C GLN A 117 -0.69 6.98 -15.62
N PRO A 118 -0.19 8.22 -15.57
CA PRO A 118 1.04 8.52 -14.84
C PRO A 118 0.93 8.12 -13.36
N ILE A 119 2.01 7.64 -12.79
CA ILE A 119 2.04 7.19 -11.38
C ILE A 119 1.62 8.32 -10.43
N GLY A 120 2.03 9.54 -10.68
CA GLY A 120 1.63 10.68 -9.86
C GLY A 120 0.13 10.87 -9.79
N ASP A 121 -0.58 10.69 -10.91
CA ASP A 121 -2.04 10.81 -10.95
C ASP A 121 -2.70 9.66 -10.20
N LEU A 122 -2.15 8.46 -10.32
CA LEU A 122 -2.65 7.29 -9.60
C LEU A 122 -2.47 7.45 -8.08
N VAL A 123 -1.33 7.96 -7.65
CA VAL A 123 -1.09 8.27 -6.23
C VAL A 123 -2.09 9.30 -5.72
N THR A 124 -2.30 10.38 -6.46
CA THR A 124 -3.27 11.42 -6.09
C THR A 124 -4.68 10.84 -5.96
N ALA A 125 -5.10 10.01 -6.92
CA ALA A 125 -6.41 9.36 -6.88
C ALA A 125 -6.54 8.40 -5.69
N ALA A 126 -5.50 7.62 -5.40
CA ALA A 126 -5.50 6.70 -4.28
C ALA A 126 -5.59 7.44 -2.94
N VAL A 127 -4.82 8.49 -2.77
CA VAL A 127 -4.84 9.32 -1.55
C VAL A 127 -6.20 9.99 -1.36
N GLN A 128 -6.80 10.48 -2.44
CA GLN A 128 -8.15 11.02 -2.39
C GLN A 128 -9.15 9.95 -1.94
N LYS A 129 -9.03 8.72 -2.46
CA LYS A 129 -9.90 7.63 -2.06
C LYS A 129 -9.74 7.26 -0.59
N VAL A 130 -8.51 7.25 -0.10
CA VAL A 130 -8.24 7.02 1.33
C VAL A 130 -8.90 8.10 2.18
N THR A 131 -8.74 9.36 1.79
CA THR A 131 -9.34 10.48 2.49
C THR A 131 -10.87 10.35 2.53
N ASP A 132 -11.49 9.97 1.42
CA ASP A 132 -12.93 9.73 1.36
C ASP A 132 -13.36 8.60 2.30
N LEU A 133 -12.60 7.51 2.34
CA LEU A 133 -12.88 6.37 3.22
C LEU A 133 -12.72 6.72 4.70
N CYS A 134 -11.91 7.70 5.02
CA CYS A 134 -11.80 8.23 6.37
C CYS A 134 -12.98 9.14 6.76
N GLY A 135 -13.98 9.26 5.92
CA GLY A 135 -15.16 10.07 6.18
C GLY A 135 -15.07 11.49 5.65
N GLY A 136 -14.13 11.76 4.74
CA GLY A 136 -13.96 13.07 4.11
C GLY A 136 -13.53 14.17 5.06
N SER A 137 -13.23 13.82 6.30
CA SER A 137 -12.85 14.81 7.27
C SER A 137 -11.65 14.43 8.05
N SER A 138 -11.03 14.41 8.67
CA SER A 138 -9.90 14.12 9.53
C SER A 138 -9.49 12.67 9.51
N CYS A 139 -8.89 12.27 8.46
CA CYS A 139 -8.09 11.08 8.51
C CYS A 139 -6.90 11.27 9.46
#